data_23f3c45346aa16a72fc738e4567fd845
#
_entry.id   23f3c45346aa16a72fc738e4567fd845
#
_cell.length_a   1.000
_cell.length_b   1.000
_cell.length_c   1.000
_cell.angle_alpha   90.00
_cell.angle_beta   90.00
_cell.angle_gamma   90.00
#
_symmetry.space_group_name_H-M   'P 1'
#
loop_
_entity.id
_entity.type
_entity.pdbx_description
1 polymer ?
#
loop_
_entity_poly.entity_id
_entity_poly.type
_entity_poly.pdbx_seq_one_letter_code
_entity_poly.pdbx_strand_id
1 'polypeptide(L)'
;MNTKMPCNQSINQSINQIIEFVKTCYKPEKLFDFLNQHSIPFSYIGGMTNQNVLLDISGMKFVLRIPNAVNLSLINREYEAFNNAQAYRAGLNVETPVLDAKSGVKLTRYLDNSKPLSQTQLNEQSCLSLVANNLYRLHNSEFIFRNVFSVFDEFRQYFSLLENKSAFFQANPRMNKLSTVFWQFENINKGLIFRPCHNDLVP
;
A
#
# COMPACT_ATOMS: atom_id res chain seq x y z
N MET A 1 12.18 34.18 16.55
CA MET A 1 12.61 33.78 15.20
C MET A 1 11.37 33.44 14.41
N ASN A 2 11.00 34.31 13.45
CA ASN A 2 9.83 34.05 12.59
C ASN A 2 10.17 32.98 11.55
N THR A 3 9.83 31.74 11.81
CA THR A 3 9.80 30.70 10.77
C THR A 3 8.59 31.00 9.87
N LYS A 4 8.83 31.68 8.77
CA LYS A 4 7.84 31.77 7.69
C LYS A 4 7.47 30.34 7.31
N MET A 5 6.18 29.98 7.46
CA MET A 5 5.69 28.74 6.84
C MET A 5 6.01 28.79 5.35
N PRO A 6 6.55 27.71 4.77
CA PRO A 6 6.83 27.68 3.35
C PRO A 6 5.54 27.94 2.57
N CYS A 7 5.65 28.77 1.51
CA CYS A 7 4.51 29.13 0.70
C CYS A 7 3.93 27.86 0.06
N ASN A 8 2.66 27.56 0.33
CA ASN A 8 1.95 26.39 -0.24
C ASN A 8 2.10 26.30 -1.78
N GLN A 9 2.34 27.41 -2.46
CA GLN A 9 2.59 27.45 -3.89
C GLN A 9 3.89 26.70 -4.29
N SER A 10 4.99 26.87 -3.56
CA SER A 10 6.26 26.21 -3.90
C SER A 10 6.19 24.71 -3.71
N ILE A 11 5.48 24.27 -2.68
CA ILE A 11 5.29 22.84 -2.38
C ILE A 11 4.43 22.20 -3.47
N ASN A 12 3.30 22.82 -3.83
CA ASN A 12 2.43 22.32 -4.88
C ASN A 12 3.14 22.29 -6.24
N GLN A 13 4.00 23.27 -6.52
CA GLN A 13 4.80 23.27 -7.74
C GLN A 13 5.76 22.07 -7.77
N SER A 14 6.50 21.81 -6.71
CA SER A 14 7.40 20.66 -6.63
C SER A 14 6.65 19.33 -6.71
N ILE A 15 5.50 19.20 -6.04
CA ILE A 15 4.65 18.01 -6.16
C ILE A 15 4.18 17.82 -7.60
N ASN A 16 3.72 18.88 -8.27
CA ASN A 16 3.29 18.80 -9.67
C ASN A 16 4.44 18.40 -10.61
N GLN A 17 5.66 18.88 -10.37
CA GLN A 17 6.83 18.47 -11.13
C GLN A 17 7.13 16.98 -10.95
N ILE A 18 7.04 16.46 -9.72
CA ILE A 18 7.20 15.02 -9.45
C ILE A 18 6.10 14.22 -10.17
N ILE A 19 4.85 14.69 -10.13
CA ILE A 19 3.72 14.04 -10.82
C ILE A 19 3.98 13.93 -12.32
N GLU A 20 4.33 15.05 -12.95
CA GLU A 20 4.58 15.08 -14.40
C GLU A 20 5.79 14.24 -14.78
N PHE A 21 6.85 14.27 -13.99
CA PHE A 21 8.01 13.41 -14.22
C PHE A 21 7.62 11.93 -14.17
N VAL A 22 6.90 11.50 -13.12
CA VAL A 22 6.47 10.10 -12.95
C VAL A 22 5.56 9.64 -14.09
N LYS A 23 4.66 10.50 -14.57
CA LYS A 23 3.78 10.19 -15.71
C LYS A 23 4.52 10.02 -17.02
N THR A 24 5.57 10.80 -17.24
CA THR A 24 6.28 10.86 -18.52
C THR A 24 7.47 9.92 -18.61
N CYS A 25 8.16 9.67 -17.51
CA CYS A 25 9.39 8.89 -17.51
C CYS A 25 9.58 8.15 -16.19
N TYR A 26 8.87 7.04 -16.01
CA TYR A 26 9.09 6.20 -14.85
C TYR A 26 10.25 5.21 -15.06
N LYS A 27 11.45 5.62 -14.64
CA LYS A 27 12.59 4.74 -14.35
C LYS A 27 13.18 5.16 -13.01
N PRO A 28 13.35 4.25 -12.03
CA PRO A 28 13.84 4.61 -10.70
C PRO A 28 15.13 5.44 -10.73
N GLU A 29 16.09 5.06 -11.57
CA GLU A 29 17.36 5.74 -11.69
C GLU A 29 17.19 7.22 -12.10
N LYS A 30 16.31 7.46 -13.07
CA LYS A 30 16.03 8.82 -13.55
C LYS A 30 15.26 9.67 -12.55
N LEU A 31 14.51 9.02 -11.65
CA LEU A 31 13.81 9.75 -10.59
C LEU A 31 14.80 10.38 -9.60
N PHE A 32 15.86 9.67 -9.24
CA PHE A 32 16.88 10.22 -8.35
C PHE A 32 17.69 11.35 -9.02
N ASP A 33 17.98 11.22 -10.29
CA ASP A 33 18.58 12.31 -11.07
C ASP A 33 17.67 13.54 -11.09
N PHE A 34 16.37 13.34 -11.31
CA PHE A 34 15.38 14.42 -11.26
C PHE A 34 15.33 15.09 -9.89
N LEU A 35 15.29 14.34 -8.79
CA LEU A 35 15.27 14.89 -7.43
C LEU A 35 16.52 15.73 -7.16
N ASN A 36 17.70 15.24 -7.56
CA ASN A 36 18.96 15.96 -7.44
C ASN A 36 18.97 17.25 -8.27
N GLN A 37 18.53 17.20 -9.53
CA GLN A 37 18.46 18.37 -10.43
C GLN A 37 17.54 19.47 -9.87
N HIS A 38 16.50 19.10 -9.15
CA HIS A 38 15.55 20.03 -8.54
C HIS A 38 15.90 20.37 -7.08
N SER A 39 17.08 19.93 -6.59
CA SER A 39 17.55 20.16 -5.22
C SER A 39 16.52 19.72 -4.17
N ILE A 40 15.82 18.61 -4.39
CA ILE A 40 14.87 18.02 -3.45
C ILE A 40 15.65 17.03 -2.57
N PRO A 41 15.88 17.31 -1.28
CA PRO A 41 16.57 16.42 -0.38
C PRO A 41 15.81 15.11 -0.21
N PHE A 42 16.52 13.98 -0.24
CA PHE A 42 15.93 12.67 -0.03
C PHE A 42 16.84 11.72 0.74
N SER A 43 16.21 10.73 1.39
CA SER A 43 16.91 9.62 2.05
C SER A 43 16.11 8.33 1.95
N TYR A 44 16.79 7.20 1.85
CA TYR A 44 16.15 5.89 1.85
C TYR A 44 15.66 5.53 3.24
N ILE A 45 14.42 5.04 3.35
CA ILE A 45 13.81 4.62 4.61
C ILE A 45 13.43 3.12 4.63
N GLY A 46 13.89 2.38 3.62
CA GLY A 46 13.71 0.92 3.55
C GLY A 46 12.48 0.49 2.77
N GLY A 47 12.14 -0.81 2.90
CA GLY A 47 11.00 -1.47 2.26
C GLY A 47 11.36 -2.87 1.76
N MET A 48 10.50 -3.86 2.00
CA MET A 48 10.72 -5.24 1.54
C MET A 48 10.30 -5.43 0.08
N THR A 49 9.14 -4.91 -0.28
CA THR A 49 8.53 -5.11 -1.61
C THR A 49 8.57 -3.86 -2.49
N ASN A 50 8.84 -2.70 -1.90
CA ASN A 50 8.91 -1.41 -2.58
C ASN A 50 10.13 -0.64 -2.06
N GLN A 51 10.66 0.26 -2.86
CA GLN A 51 11.63 1.24 -2.38
C GLN A 51 10.85 2.42 -1.79
N ASN A 52 11.18 2.80 -0.55
CA ASN A 52 10.60 3.96 0.08
C ASN A 52 11.69 5.02 0.31
N VAL A 53 11.37 6.24 -0.06
CA VAL A 53 12.27 7.39 0.00
C VAL A 53 11.57 8.51 0.74
N LEU A 54 12.21 9.02 1.79
CA LEU A 54 11.76 10.22 2.47
C LEU A 54 12.23 11.44 1.67
N LEU A 55 11.31 12.34 1.34
CA LEU A 55 11.57 13.61 0.67
C LEU A 55 11.33 14.76 1.63
N ASP A 56 12.15 15.81 1.52
CA ASP A 56 11.89 17.11 2.13
C ASP A 56 11.56 18.13 1.02
N ILE A 57 10.30 18.50 0.92
CA ILE A 57 9.82 19.46 -0.05
C ILE A 57 9.50 20.76 0.66
N SER A 58 10.44 21.70 0.64
CA SER A 58 10.30 23.02 1.28
C SER A 58 9.95 22.93 2.78
N GLY A 59 10.59 22.03 3.51
CA GLY A 59 10.36 21.82 4.95
C GLY A 59 9.16 20.93 5.28
N MET A 60 8.46 20.42 4.28
CA MET A 60 7.40 19.42 4.47
C MET A 60 7.89 18.05 4.03
N LYS A 61 7.71 17.05 4.88
CA LYS A 61 8.17 15.69 4.62
C LYS A 61 7.11 14.84 3.95
N PHE A 62 7.56 14.04 2.99
CA PHE A 62 6.74 13.08 2.25
C PHE A 62 7.48 11.75 2.12
N VAL A 63 6.72 10.68 1.97
CA VAL A 63 7.25 9.36 1.61
C VAL A 63 6.89 9.06 0.16
N LEU A 64 7.91 8.88 -0.66
CA LEU A 64 7.77 8.42 -2.02
C LEU A 64 7.99 6.92 -2.07
N ARG A 65 6.95 6.17 -2.41
CA ARG A 65 6.99 4.72 -2.63
C ARG A 65 7.17 4.44 -4.12
N ILE A 66 8.19 3.66 -4.43
CA ILE A 66 8.52 3.20 -5.78
C ILE A 66 8.31 1.68 -5.82
N PRO A 67 7.34 1.17 -6.58
CA PRO A 67 7.10 -0.27 -6.68
C PRO A 67 8.25 -1.00 -7.37
N ASN A 68 8.56 -2.21 -6.90
CA ASN A 68 9.42 -3.13 -7.65
C ASN A 68 8.68 -3.68 -8.88
N ALA A 69 9.41 -3.90 -9.97
CA ALA A 69 8.84 -4.36 -11.25
C ALA A 69 8.06 -5.69 -11.12
N VAL A 70 8.49 -6.58 -10.22
CA VAL A 70 7.87 -7.90 -10.01
C VAL A 70 6.40 -7.80 -9.54
N ASN A 71 6.03 -6.74 -8.82
CA ASN A 71 4.70 -6.58 -8.21
C ASN A 71 3.73 -5.79 -9.09
N LEU A 72 4.16 -5.32 -10.25
CA LEU A 72 3.32 -4.46 -11.10
C LEU A 72 2.08 -5.18 -11.67
N SER A 73 2.18 -6.49 -11.91
CA SER A 73 1.09 -7.28 -12.52
C SER A 73 0.07 -7.83 -11.52
N LEU A 74 0.40 -7.86 -10.23
CA LEU A 74 -0.46 -8.47 -9.20
C LEU A 74 -1.45 -7.48 -8.58
N ILE A 75 -1.18 -6.18 -8.67
CA ILE A 75 -1.97 -5.15 -7.99
C ILE A 75 -2.71 -4.30 -9.02
N ASN A 76 -4.04 -4.26 -8.92
CA ASN A 76 -4.83 -3.30 -9.69
C ASN A 76 -4.65 -1.89 -9.10
N ARG A 77 -3.84 -1.06 -9.76
CA ARG A 77 -3.46 0.27 -9.29
C ARG A 77 -4.60 1.29 -9.32
N GLU A 78 -5.58 1.11 -10.20
CA GLU A 78 -6.78 1.96 -10.20
C GLU A 78 -7.64 1.69 -8.96
N TYR A 79 -7.76 0.42 -8.56
CA TYR A 79 -8.45 0.06 -7.33
C TYR A 79 -7.68 0.55 -6.10
N GLU A 80 -6.36 0.43 -6.09
CA GLU A 80 -5.52 0.99 -5.03
C GLU A 80 -5.75 2.50 -4.89
N ALA A 81 -5.74 3.25 -5.99
CA ALA A 81 -5.94 4.70 -5.97
C ALA A 81 -7.33 5.07 -5.43
N PHE A 82 -8.36 4.39 -5.90
CA PHE A 82 -9.73 4.62 -5.43
C PHE A 82 -9.88 4.33 -3.93
N ASN A 83 -9.41 3.16 -3.49
CA ASN A 83 -9.53 2.72 -2.10
C ASN A 83 -8.72 3.62 -1.16
N ASN A 84 -7.52 4.04 -1.59
CA ASN A 84 -6.70 4.99 -0.86
C ASN A 84 -7.42 6.33 -0.64
N ALA A 85 -8.10 6.85 -1.66
CA ALA A 85 -8.87 8.08 -1.55
C ALA A 85 -10.06 7.94 -0.57
N GLN A 86 -10.74 6.81 -0.57
CA GLN A 86 -11.82 6.52 0.38
C GLN A 86 -11.29 6.45 1.81
N ALA A 87 -10.21 5.72 2.04
CA ALA A 87 -9.59 5.60 3.36
C ALA A 87 -9.09 6.96 3.89
N TYR A 88 -8.53 7.82 3.02
CA TYR A 88 -8.14 9.18 3.40
C TYR A 88 -9.34 10.03 3.84
N ARG A 89 -10.43 10.03 3.07
CA ARG A 89 -11.66 10.77 3.42
C ARG A 89 -12.24 10.36 4.78
N ALA A 90 -12.02 9.12 5.17
CA ALA A 90 -12.43 8.58 6.46
C ALA A 90 -11.48 8.90 7.63
N GLY A 91 -10.35 9.52 7.37
CA GLY A 91 -9.29 9.72 8.36
C GLY A 91 -8.61 8.42 8.80
N LEU A 92 -8.63 7.38 7.94
CA LEU A 92 -7.96 6.10 8.15
C LEU A 92 -6.66 5.97 7.37
N ASN A 93 -6.32 6.96 6.56
CA ASN A 93 -5.06 7.03 5.81
C ASN A 93 -4.55 8.46 5.78
N VAL A 94 -3.27 8.62 5.44
CA VAL A 94 -2.63 9.92 5.27
C VAL A 94 -2.94 10.53 3.91
N GLU A 95 -2.76 11.84 3.82
CA GLU A 95 -2.83 12.55 2.55
C GLU A 95 -1.89 11.91 1.51
N THR A 96 -2.42 11.70 0.31
CA THR A 96 -1.71 11.09 -0.80
C THR A 96 -1.80 12.00 -2.02
N PRO A 97 -0.91 12.99 -2.14
CA PRO A 97 -0.93 13.93 -3.27
C PRO A 97 -0.73 13.25 -4.62
N VAL A 98 0.01 12.15 -4.64
CA VAL A 98 0.28 11.38 -5.86
C VAL A 98 0.02 9.91 -5.63
N LEU A 99 -0.78 9.32 -6.50
CA LEU A 99 -0.84 7.88 -6.71
C LEU A 99 -1.09 7.64 -8.19
N ASP A 100 -0.01 7.33 -8.91
CA ASP A 100 -0.09 7.06 -10.34
C ASP A 100 -0.55 5.62 -10.60
N ALA A 101 -1.71 5.48 -11.25
CA ALA A 101 -2.31 4.17 -11.51
C ALA A 101 -1.56 3.34 -12.57
N LYS A 102 -0.64 3.93 -13.34
CA LYS A 102 0.15 3.19 -14.33
C LYS A 102 1.41 2.60 -13.71
N SER A 103 2.20 3.42 -13.02
CA SER A 103 3.46 3.01 -12.43
C SER A 103 3.31 2.47 -10.99
N GLY A 104 2.21 2.82 -10.30
CA GLY A 104 2.02 2.54 -8.89
C GLY A 104 2.88 3.39 -7.95
N VAL A 105 3.55 4.42 -8.48
CA VAL A 105 4.30 5.38 -7.67
C VAL A 105 3.32 6.15 -6.79
N LYS A 106 3.67 6.26 -5.51
CA LYS A 106 2.82 6.87 -4.50
C LYS A 106 3.63 7.85 -3.67
N LEU A 107 3.13 9.08 -3.54
CA LEU A 107 3.66 10.10 -2.64
C LEU A 107 2.64 10.32 -1.53
N THR A 108 3.06 10.11 -0.29
CA THR A 108 2.21 10.29 0.89
C THR A 108 2.82 11.29 1.85
N ARG A 109 1.97 11.98 2.59
CA ARG A 109 2.41 12.83 3.69
C ARG A 109 3.13 11.98 4.74
N TYR A 110 4.32 12.43 5.18
CA TYR A 110 5.02 11.81 6.30
C TYR A 110 4.33 12.19 7.62
N LEU A 111 4.16 11.23 8.50
CA LEU A 111 3.64 11.47 9.85
C LEU A 111 4.82 11.71 10.80
N ASP A 112 5.05 12.98 11.11
CA ASP A 112 6.07 13.33 12.11
C ASP A 112 5.73 12.70 13.47
N ASN A 113 6.78 12.28 14.18
CA ASN A 113 6.66 11.63 15.51
C ASN A 113 5.87 10.30 15.52
N SER A 114 5.56 9.72 14.35
CA SER A 114 4.99 8.39 14.28
C SER A 114 6.08 7.32 14.35
N LYS A 115 5.72 6.18 14.93
CA LYS A 115 6.56 4.99 14.96
C LYS A 115 5.70 3.78 14.62
N PRO A 116 6.24 2.77 13.91
CA PRO A 116 5.59 1.47 13.81
C PRO A 116 5.32 0.92 15.21
N LEU A 117 4.18 0.28 15.39
CA LEU A 117 3.90 -0.41 16.65
C LEU A 117 4.86 -1.59 16.81
N SER A 118 5.58 -1.62 17.93
CA SER A 118 6.38 -2.79 18.28
C SER A 118 5.50 -3.89 18.85
N GLN A 119 5.98 -5.14 18.81
CA GLN A 119 5.28 -6.26 19.40
C GLN A 119 5.03 -6.05 20.91
N THR A 120 5.92 -5.36 21.61
CA THR A 120 5.74 -5.01 23.02
C THR A 120 4.56 -4.04 23.21
N GLN A 121 4.45 -3.02 22.36
CA GLN A 121 3.35 -2.06 22.44
C GLN A 121 1.99 -2.69 22.11
N LEU A 122 1.94 -3.73 21.27
CA LEU A 122 0.71 -4.48 21.02
C LEU A 122 0.19 -5.24 22.23
N ASN A 123 0.99 -5.42 23.29
CA ASN A 123 0.54 -5.97 24.57
C ASN A 123 -0.03 -4.89 25.50
N GLU A 124 0.07 -3.62 25.15
CA GLU A 124 -0.51 -2.52 25.92
C GLU A 124 -1.97 -2.33 25.55
N GLN A 125 -2.85 -2.34 26.58
CA GLN A 125 -4.29 -2.19 26.39
C GLN A 125 -4.68 -0.91 25.63
N SER A 126 -3.96 0.17 25.83
CA SER A 126 -4.17 1.45 25.15
C SER A 126 -3.94 1.33 23.65
N CYS A 127 -2.84 0.69 23.25
CA CYS A 127 -2.49 0.47 21.84
C CYS A 127 -3.48 -0.51 21.17
N LEU A 128 -3.81 -1.61 21.85
CA LEU A 128 -4.82 -2.55 21.35
C LEU A 128 -6.18 -1.88 21.15
N SER A 129 -6.61 -1.06 22.11
CA SER A 129 -7.87 -0.31 22.00
C SER A 129 -7.86 0.65 20.82
N LEU A 130 -6.75 1.34 20.59
CA LEU A 130 -6.59 2.25 19.44
C LEU A 130 -6.70 1.49 18.11
N VAL A 131 -5.99 0.37 17.97
CA VAL A 131 -6.04 -0.49 16.76
C VAL A 131 -7.45 -1.03 16.57
N ALA A 132 -8.06 -1.60 17.61
CA ALA A 132 -9.40 -2.16 17.55
C ALA A 132 -10.45 -1.11 17.15
N ASN A 133 -10.37 0.11 17.70
CA ASN A 133 -11.29 1.19 17.35
C ASN A 133 -11.15 1.61 15.88
N ASN A 134 -9.93 1.69 15.33
CA ASN A 134 -9.74 2.00 13.94
C ASN A 134 -10.24 0.88 13.00
N LEU A 135 -10.03 -0.38 13.38
CA LEU A 135 -10.60 -1.53 12.67
C LEU A 135 -12.13 -1.53 12.73
N TYR A 136 -12.70 -1.27 13.88
CA TYR A 136 -14.14 -1.17 14.06
C TYR A 136 -14.73 -0.08 13.13
N ARG A 137 -14.11 1.10 13.09
CA ARG A 137 -14.51 2.18 12.17
C ARG A 137 -14.42 1.77 10.72
N LEU A 138 -13.36 1.07 10.32
CA LEU A 138 -13.19 0.57 8.96
C LEU A 138 -14.26 -0.48 8.62
N HIS A 139 -14.42 -1.50 9.44
CA HIS A 139 -15.33 -2.63 9.19
C HIS A 139 -16.82 -2.22 9.20
N ASN A 140 -17.16 -1.15 9.90
CA ASN A 140 -18.53 -0.61 9.97
C ASN A 140 -18.70 0.67 9.13
N SER A 141 -17.73 1.01 8.30
CA SER A 141 -17.85 2.13 7.37
C SER A 141 -18.78 1.79 6.21
N GLU A 142 -19.36 2.83 5.61
CA GLU A 142 -20.14 2.74 4.38
C GLU A 142 -19.27 2.70 3.12
N PHE A 143 -17.95 2.49 3.29
CA PHE A 143 -17.05 2.44 2.14
C PHE A 143 -17.31 1.23 1.29
N ILE A 144 -17.29 1.44 -0.01
CA ILE A 144 -17.28 0.38 -1.00
C ILE A 144 -15.93 0.39 -1.67
N PHE A 145 -15.04 -0.50 -1.24
CA PHE A 145 -13.78 -0.72 -1.95
C PHE A 145 -14.05 -1.41 -3.28
N ARG A 146 -13.25 -1.06 -4.29
CA ARG A 146 -13.45 -1.59 -5.66
C ARG A 146 -13.01 -3.04 -5.83
N ASN A 147 -12.20 -3.56 -4.93
CA ASN A 147 -11.79 -4.96 -4.94
C ASN A 147 -12.37 -5.70 -3.75
N VAL A 148 -12.64 -6.96 -3.99
CA VAL A 148 -12.96 -7.93 -2.95
C VAL A 148 -11.73 -8.84 -2.81
N PHE A 149 -11.21 -8.99 -1.60
CA PHE A 149 -10.19 -9.97 -1.31
C PHE A 149 -10.87 -11.30 -0.97
N SER A 150 -10.63 -12.30 -1.80
CA SER A 150 -11.06 -13.68 -1.57
C SER A 150 -9.81 -14.56 -1.54
N VAL A 151 -9.54 -15.21 -0.42
CA VAL A 151 -8.44 -16.16 -0.30
C VAL A 151 -8.52 -17.27 -1.36
N PHE A 152 -9.73 -17.60 -1.80
CA PHE A 152 -9.96 -18.61 -2.82
C PHE A 152 -9.56 -18.11 -4.21
N ASP A 153 -9.86 -16.86 -4.54
CA ASP A 153 -9.47 -16.24 -5.82
C ASP A 153 -7.98 -15.97 -5.88
N GLU A 154 -7.39 -15.50 -4.78
CA GLU A 154 -5.94 -15.36 -4.65
C GLU A 154 -5.23 -16.70 -4.87
N PHE A 155 -5.72 -17.77 -4.23
CA PHE A 155 -5.15 -19.10 -4.45
C PHE A 155 -5.27 -19.53 -5.92
N ARG A 156 -6.42 -19.32 -6.57
CA ARG A 156 -6.59 -19.62 -8.00
C ARG A 156 -5.60 -18.85 -8.86
N GLN A 157 -5.41 -17.57 -8.56
CA GLN A 157 -4.49 -16.72 -9.30
C GLN A 157 -3.06 -17.23 -9.17
N TYR A 158 -2.56 -17.42 -7.95
CA TYR A 158 -1.21 -17.98 -7.74
C TYR A 158 -1.06 -19.39 -8.33
N PHE A 159 -2.07 -20.21 -8.18
CA PHE A 159 -2.05 -21.57 -8.74
C PHE A 159 -2.06 -21.58 -10.28
N SER A 160 -2.63 -20.57 -10.91
CA SER A 160 -2.60 -20.42 -12.37
C SER A 160 -1.20 -20.11 -12.91
N LEU A 161 -0.32 -19.51 -12.09
CA LEU A 161 1.07 -19.19 -12.46
C LEU A 161 1.99 -20.40 -12.48
N LEU A 162 1.55 -21.55 -11.95
CA LEU A 162 2.34 -22.77 -11.98
C LEU A 162 2.36 -23.34 -13.41
N GLU A 163 3.55 -23.43 -13.99
CA GLU A 163 3.75 -23.98 -15.34
C GLU A 163 3.38 -25.49 -15.39
N ASN A 164 3.76 -26.25 -14.37
CA ASN A 164 3.47 -27.69 -14.27
C ASN A 164 2.79 -28.04 -12.95
N LYS A 165 1.46 -28.00 -12.96
CA LYS A 165 0.62 -28.32 -11.80
C LYS A 165 0.78 -29.77 -11.33
N SER A 166 0.96 -30.71 -12.27
CA SER A 166 1.15 -32.14 -11.95
C SER A 166 2.45 -32.37 -11.19
N ALA A 167 3.56 -31.79 -11.67
CA ALA A 167 4.84 -31.88 -10.98
C ALA A 167 4.79 -31.21 -9.59
N PHE A 168 4.07 -30.09 -9.44
CA PHE A 168 3.87 -29.44 -8.15
C PHE A 168 3.18 -30.38 -7.14
N PHE A 169 2.09 -31.05 -7.53
CA PHE A 169 1.39 -31.96 -6.63
C PHE A 169 2.18 -33.25 -6.34
N GLN A 170 2.95 -33.74 -7.31
CA GLN A 170 3.85 -34.89 -7.08
C GLN A 170 4.95 -34.54 -6.05
N ALA A 171 5.55 -33.37 -6.17
CA ALA A 171 6.55 -32.88 -5.23
C ALA A 171 5.96 -32.52 -3.85
N ASN A 172 4.67 -32.21 -3.79
CA ASN A 172 3.96 -31.77 -2.59
C ASN A 172 2.68 -32.57 -2.34
N PRO A 173 2.74 -33.87 -1.99
CA PRO A 173 1.55 -34.73 -1.87
C PRO A 173 0.50 -34.25 -0.87
N ARG A 174 0.91 -33.51 0.18
CA ARG A 174 -0.01 -32.90 1.15
C ARG A 174 -0.90 -31.84 0.53
N MET A 175 -0.42 -31.14 -0.49
CA MET A 175 -1.19 -30.09 -1.19
C MET A 175 -2.42 -30.63 -1.90
N ASN A 176 -2.38 -31.90 -2.36
CA ASN A 176 -3.55 -32.54 -2.98
C ASN A 176 -4.72 -32.69 -1.99
N LYS A 177 -4.42 -33.11 -0.75
CA LYS A 177 -5.44 -33.21 0.31
C LYS A 177 -5.94 -31.82 0.75
N LEU A 178 -5.01 -30.88 0.92
CA LEU A 178 -5.33 -29.51 1.33
C LEU A 178 -6.18 -28.81 0.28
N SER A 179 -5.93 -29.02 -1.02
CA SER A 179 -6.75 -28.42 -2.08
C SER A 179 -8.21 -28.92 -2.02
N THR A 180 -8.44 -30.20 -1.76
CA THR A 180 -9.80 -30.75 -1.61
C THR A 180 -10.53 -30.10 -0.43
N VAL A 181 -9.88 -30.01 0.74
CA VAL A 181 -10.45 -29.35 1.93
C VAL A 181 -10.69 -27.86 1.66
N PHE A 182 -9.78 -27.18 0.96
CA PHE A 182 -9.89 -25.80 0.60
C PHE A 182 -11.15 -25.50 -0.25
N TRP A 183 -11.42 -26.33 -1.27
CA TRP A 183 -12.62 -26.18 -2.11
C TRP A 183 -13.92 -26.54 -1.36
N GLN A 184 -13.88 -27.49 -0.46
CA GLN A 184 -15.00 -27.75 0.43
C GLN A 184 -15.29 -26.55 1.33
N PHE A 185 -14.24 -25.93 1.88
CA PHE A 185 -14.36 -24.75 2.72
C PHE A 185 -14.93 -23.55 1.94
N GLU A 186 -14.53 -23.35 0.70
CA GLU A 186 -15.12 -22.34 -0.18
C GLU A 186 -16.64 -22.53 -0.32
N ASN A 187 -17.09 -23.75 -0.56
CA ASN A 187 -18.51 -24.05 -0.73
C ASN A 187 -19.34 -23.73 0.54
N ILE A 188 -18.78 -23.99 1.72
CA ILE A 188 -19.43 -23.67 3.00
C ILE A 188 -19.53 -22.17 3.20
N ASN A 189 -18.58 -21.40 2.70
CA ASN A 189 -18.50 -19.95 2.86
C ASN A 189 -19.18 -19.15 1.73
N LYS A 190 -19.94 -19.78 0.86
CA LYS A 190 -20.75 -19.08 -0.14
C LYS A 190 -21.82 -18.23 0.56
N GLY A 191 -21.90 -16.97 0.16
CA GLY A 191 -22.87 -16.02 0.71
C GLY A 191 -22.40 -15.19 1.90
N LEU A 192 -21.09 -15.22 2.22
CA LEU A 192 -20.53 -14.30 3.20
C LEU A 192 -20.70 -12.85 2.75
N ILE A 193 -21.04 -11.98 3.71
CA ILE A 193 -21.10 -10.54 3.50
C ILE A 193 -19.69 -9.98 3.65
N PHE A 194 -19.17 -9.38 2.58
CA PHE A 194 -17.89 -8.71 2.60
C PHE A 194 -18.00 -7.34 3.29
N ARG A 195 -16.96 -6.99 4.03
CA ARG A 195 -16.80 -5.70 4.71
C ARG A 195 -15.47 -5.07 4.33
N PRO A 196 -15.35 -3.74 4.39
CA PRO A 196 -14.05 -3.09 4.27
C PRO A 196 -13.10 -3.61 5.34
N CYS A 197 -11.95 -4.16 4.92
CA CYS A 197 -10.96 -4.75 5.82
C CYS A 197 -9.56 -4.28 5.46
N HIS A 198 -8.65 -4.30 6.44
CA HIS A 198 -7.23 -4.01 6.20
C HIS A 198 -6.50 -5.24 5.65
N ASN A 199 -6.77 -6.42 6.20
CA ASN A 199 -6.23 -7.76 5.83
C ASN A 199 -4.71 -7.96 5.98
N ASP A 200 -3.96 -6.96 6.44
CA ASP A 200 -2.50 -7.04 6.55
C ASP A 200 -2.00 -6.17 7.72
N LEU A 201 -2.47 -6.50 8.92
CA LEU A 201 -2.00 -5.86 10.14
C LEU A 201 -0.75 -6.59 10.65
N VAL A 202 0.40 -6.05 10.31
CA VAL A 202 1.71 -6.49 10.83
C VAL A 202 2.29 -5.40 11.72
N PRO A 203 2.93 -5.75 12.85
CA PRO A 203 3.61 -4.80 13.71
C PRO A 203 4.86 -4.21 13.03
#